data_c79bd7e7acfa45181dbf35a43d564103
#
_entry.id   c79bd7e7acfa45181dbf35a43d564103
#
_cell.length_a   1.000
_cell.length_b   1.000
_cell.length_c   1.000
_cell.angle_alpha   90.00
_cell.angle_beta   90.00
_cell.angle_gamma   90.00
#
_symmetry.space_group_name_H-M   'P 1'
#
loop_
_entity.id
_entity.type
_entity.pdbx_description
1 polymer ?
#
loop_
_entity_poly.entity_id
_entity_poly.type
_entity_poly.pdbx_seq_one_letter_code
_entity_poly.pdbx_strand_id
1 'polypeptide(L)'
;MKLSFPPIPLGVLIFGLLGGPLSSTPPNVVVFLADDAGWGDYSHSGNTQVSTPNIDSIAKDGVSLDRFYVCPVCSPTRAEFLTGRYYPRGGVRGVSTGQERLNLDEKTMADAFKAAGYRTGAFGKWHNGSQWPYHPMARGFDEYFGHSSGHWGEYFDAPLEENGRMIRTQGYIVDVCTDRALNFIEKNKNNPFVCYIPFTTPHSPWASPAENWARFKNKPIQLRGSDPEKEVLNETRCALSMIENQDMNVGRVLAKLKEHGLHENTIIVYFSDNGPNSMRWTGGMKGKKATTDEGGVRSVCYMRWPNKLPAGHTMTQIAGAIDLMPTLTSLAGVKRVGDKPLDGRDLSPLLFNQKIEWPERRIFSTWGGAVSVRTQTHRLDHAGQLYDMVADPGQTQAINDQAPALVAELTQAVKAWRSDVLGDRSQGKHQSGKKKGQGNAVDQRPIPVGYPEFPITMLPARDGEPRGQVKRSSSAPNCSYFVNWTNKDDRMVWLLEVHTAGRYEVTVDYTCKLPDAGSLIELSFLDAQLQAKVEPGWDPPLNTNQDTLPRPDGESQMKDFHTLKLGEIKLPAGNGPLTFQAIEIPGQSVMDVRRLTLTLLP
;
A
#
# COMPACT_ATOMS: atom_id res chain seq x y z
N MET A 1 21.11 -1.09 97.59
CA MET A 1 21.75 -1.60 96.38
C MET A 1 20.72 -1.50 95.25
N LYS A 2 20.83 -0.46 94.42
CA LYS A 2 19.89 -0.28 93.29
C LYS A 2 20.66 -0.65 92.03
N LEU A 3 20.23 -1.69 91.32
CA LEU A 3 20.72 -2.09 90.02
C LEU A 3 19.96 -1.32 88.94
N SER A 4 20.63 -0.49 88.17
CA SER A 4 20.17 0.19 87.00
C SER A 4 20.54 -0.60 85.78
N PHE A 5 19.54 -0.92 84.90
CA PHE A 5 19.76 -1.47 83.56
C PHE A 5 19.72 -0.33 82.53
N PRO A 6 20.62 -0.38 81.53
CA PRO A 6 20.57 0.63 80.45
C PRO A 6 19.53 0.26 79.39
N PRO A 7 18.94 1.25 78.68
CA PRO A 7 17.94 1.00 77.66
C PRO A 7 18.57 0.50 76.34
N ILE A 8 17.90 -0.50 75.72
CA ILE A 8 18.22 -1.06 74.40
C ILE A 8 17.64 -0.12 73.33
N PRO A 9 18.40 0.35 72.31
CA PRO A 9 17.85 1.15 71.24
C PRO A 9 17.03 0.27 70.25
N LEU A 10 15.79 0.65 70.01
CA LEU A 10 14.91 0.08 69.03
C LEU A 10 15.34 0.53 67.65
N GLY A 11 16.04 -0.35 66.92
CA GLY A 11 16.40 -0.10 65.53
C GLY A 11 15.19 -0.23 64.60
N VAL A 12 14.78 0.88 64.04
CA VAL A 12 13.77 0.89 62.97
C VAL A 12 14.43 0.41 61.68
N LEU A 13 14.16 -0.83 61.27
CA LEU A 13 14.49 -1.33 59.93
C LEU A 13 13.53 -0.65 58.91
N ILE A 14 14.03 0.36 58.22
CA ILE A 14 13.39 0.90 57.04
C ILE A 14 13.70 -0.05 55.88
N PHE A 15 12.72 -0.89 55.52
CA PHE A 15 12.74 -1.61 54.24
C PHE A 15 12.53 -0.56 53.13
N GLY A 16 13.62 -0.09 52.56
CA GLY A 16 13.61 0.67 51.31
C GLY A 16 13.13 -0.24 50.19
N LEU A 17 11.87 -0.10 49.81
CA LEU A 17 11.37 -0.58 48.51
C LEU A 17 12.14 0.19 47.42
N LEU A 18 13.23 -0.39 46.92
CA LEU A 18 13.83 -0.01 45.65
C LEU A 18 12.83 -0.38 44.54
N GLY A 19 11.83 0.48 44.33
CA GLY A 19 11.07 0.50 43.12
C GLY A 19 11.95 0.94 41.97
N GLY A 20 12.65 0.01 41.34
CA GLY A 20 13.23 0.24 40.02
C GLY A 20 12.08 0.68 39.06
N PRO A 21 12.36 1.51 38.06
CA PRO A 21 11.34 1.88 37.10
C PRO A 21 10.72 0.58 36.57
N LEU A 22 9.43 0.40 36.78
CA LEU A 22 8.65 -0.64 36.11
C LEU A 22 8.84 -0.40 34.61
N SER A 23 9.70 -1.19 33.98
CA SER A 23 9.86 -1.22 32.53
C SER A 23 8.48 -1.58 31.98
N SER A 24 7.74 -0.55 31.54
CA SER A 24 6.46 -0.78 30.89
C SER A 24 6.72 -1.67 29.68
N THR A 25 6.01 -2.79 29.59
CA THR A 25 6.08 -3.68 28.42
C THR A 25 5.88 -2.84 27.15
N PRO A 26 6.78 -2.94 26.14
CA PRO A 26 6.62 -2.20 24.89
C PRO A 26 5.25 -2.46 24.26
N PRO A 27 4.54 -1.43 23.75
CA PRO A 27 3.22 -1.61 23.17
C PRO A 27 3.28 -2.36 21.85
N ASN A 28 2.27 -3.18 21.56
CA ASN A 28 2.06 -3.68 20.21
C ASN A 28 1.58 -2.55 19.29
N VAL A 29 1.77 -2.71 17.99
CA VAL A 29 1.26 -1.79 16.97
C VAL A 29 0.47 -2.56 15.93
N VAL A 30 -0.79 -2.16 15.69
CA VAL A 30 -1.63 -2.68 14.63
C VAL A 30 -2.04 -1.53 13.72
N VAL A 31 -1.74 -1.63 12.43
CA VAL A 31 -2.06 -0.61 11.43
C VAL A 31 -2.95 -1.21 10.36
N PHE A 32 -4.15 -0.67 10.23
CA PHE A 32 -5.07 -0.94 9.13
C PHE A 32 -4.95 0.16 8.09
N LEU A 33 -4.83 -0.21 6.82
CA LEU A 33 -4.80 0.73 5.70
C LEU A 33 -5.80 0.29 4.63
N ALA A 34 -6.83 1.10 4.40
CA ALA A 34 -7.78 0.88 3.31
C ALA A 34 -7.18 1.34 1.97
N ASP A 35 -7.64 0.75 0.87
CA ASP A 35 -7.22 1.04 -0.49
C ASP A 35 -8.37 1.68 -1.28
N ASP A 36 -8.21 2.95 -1.68
CA ASP A 36 -9.22 3.72 -2.41
C ASP A 36 -10.51 4.06 -1.63
N ALA A 37 -10.46 4.05 -0.30
CA ALA A 37 -11.57 4.50 0.52
C ALA A 37 -11.54 6.02 0.69
N GLY A 38 -12.66 6.68 0.37
CA GLY A 38 -12.82 8.12 0.58
C GLY A 38 -13.04 8.46 2.05
N TRP A 39 -12.78 9.73 2.43
CA TRP A 39 -13.09 10.24 3.75
C TRP A 39 -14.57 10.00 4.14
N GLY A 40 -15.47 10.05 3.16
CA GLY A 40 -16.90 9.88 3.35
C GLY A 40 -17.40 8.43 3.39
N ASP A 41 -16.55 7.42 3.32
CA ASP A 41 -16.97 6.01 3.25
C ASP A 41 -17.23 5.37 4.63
N TYR A 42 -17.26 6.16 5.71
CA TYR A 42 -17.36 5.68 7.10
C TYR A 42 -18.51 6.34 7.85
N SER A 43 -19.18 5.59 8.75
CA SER A 43 -20.27 6.14 9.56
C SER A 43 -19.80 7.22 10.53
N HIS A 44 -18.58 7.15 11.05
CA HIS A 44 -17.99 8.21 11.90
C HIS A 44 -17.82 9.55 11.16
N SER A 45 -17.64 9.53 9.84
CA SER A 45 -17.61 10.75 9.01
C SER A 45 -18.99 11.34 8.73
N GLY A 46 -20.06 10.75 9.26
CA GLY A 46 -21.44 11.18 9.04
C GLY A 46 -22.15 10.49 7.89
N ASN A 47 -21.55 9.46 7.27
CA ASN A 47 -22.23 8.68 6.25
C ASN A 47 -23.25 7.72 6.86
N THR A 48 -24.53 8.05 6.72
CA THR A 48 -25.67 7.29 7.24
C THR A 48 -26.00 6.05 6.39
N GLN A 49 -25.33 5.85 5.26
CA GLN A 49 -25.61 4.80 4.29
C GLN A 49 -24.75 3.56 4.47
N VAL A 50 -23.74 3.64 5.32
CA VAL A 50 -22.80 2.57 5.65
C VAL A 50 -22.73 2.40 7.17
N SER A 51 -22.38 1.21 7.63
CA SER A 51 -22.22 0.93 9.07
C SER A 51 -20.81 0.39 9.33
N THR A 52 -20.01 1.16 10.06
CA THR A 52 -18.61 0.83 10.37
C THR A 52 -18.33 0.89 11.87
N PRO A 53 -19.11 0.16 12.71
CA PRO A 53 -19.05 0.31 14.17
C PRO A 53 -17.69 -0.07 14.77
N ASN A 54 -16.96 -1.02 14.18
CA ASN A 54 -15.66 -1.46 14.67
C ASN A 54 -14.57 -0.42 14.36
N ILE A 55 -14.56 0.11 13.12
CA ILE A 55 -13.67 1.21 12.70
C ILE A 55 -13.98 2.46 13.52
N ASP A 56 -15.27 2.81 13.67
CA ASP A 56 -15.73 3.95 14.45
C ASP A 56 -15.32 3.86 15.92
N SER A 57 -15.24 2.63 16.47
CA SER A 57 -14.81 2.43 17.86
C SER A 57 -13.37 2.89 18.09
N ILE A 58 -12.50 2.79 17.06
CA ILE A 58 -11.12 3.27 17.16
C ILE A 58 -11.09 4.78 17.39
N ALA A 59 -11.97 5.53 16.70
CA ALA A 59 -12.11 6.97 16.87
C ALA A 59 -12.78 7.33 18.21
N LYS A 60 -13.87 6.64 18.58
CA LYS A 60 -14.64 6.90 19.80
C LYS A 60 -13.84 6.62 21.07
N ASP A 61 -13.06 5.53 21.06
CA ASP A 61 -12.24 5.12 22.20
C ASP A 61 -10.79 5.64 22.11
N GLY A 62 -10.52 6.57 21.19
CA GLY A 62 -9.21 7.14 20.94
C GLY A 62 -9.27 8.53 20.34
N VAL A 63 -8.40 8.82 19.38
CA VAL A 63 -8.21 10.14 18.76
C VAL A 63 -8.57 10.08 17.27
N SER A 64 -9.39 11.02 16.81
CA SER A 64 -9.62 11.31 15.40
C SER A 64 -8.69 12.44 14.94
N LEU A 65 -7.91 12.22 13.88
CA LEU A 65 -7.13 13.27 13.21
C LEU A 65 -8.02 13.88 12.12
N ASP A 66 -8.72 14.97 12.45
CA ASP A 66 -9.75 15.57 11.58
C ASP A 66 -9.20 16.00 10.21
N ARG A 67 -7.98 16.56 10.21
CA ARG A 67 -7.33 17.10 9.01
C ARG A 67 -6.08 16.29 8.66
N PHE A 68 -6.32 15.02 8.28
CA PHE A 68 -5.25 14.10 7.92
C PHE A 68 -5.14 13.94 6.40
N TYR A 69 -3.93 14.09 5.86
CA TYR A 69 -3.66 14.12 4.44
C TYR A 69 -2.78 12.96 3.99
N VAL A 70 -3.12 12.45 2.82
CA VAL A 70 -2.43 11.35 2.13
C VAL A 70 -2.06 11.79 0.72
N CYS A 71 -1.35 10.95 -0.03
CA CYS A 71 -1.09 11.23 -1.43
C CYS A 71 -2.33 10.97 -2.30
N PRO A 72 -2.37 11.53 -3.51
CA PRO A 72 -3.47 11.31 -4.45
C PRO A 72 -3.65 9.87 -4.91
N VAL A 73 -2.64 9.00 -4.72
CA VAL A 73 -2.64 7.59 -5.15
C VAL A 73 -1.85 6.70 -4.17
N CYS A 74 -2.08 5.40 -4.25
CA CYS A 74 -1.75 4.39 -3.25
C CYS A 74 -0.25 4.20 -2.97
N SER A 75 0.60 3.88 -3.96
CA SER A 75 2.04 3.62 -3.71
C SER A 75 2.77 4.80 -3.07
N PRO A 76 2.57 6.06 -3.50
CA PRO A 76 3.08 7.25 -2.83
C PRO A 76 2.74 7.33 -1.34
N THR A 77 1.48 7.16 -0.96
CA THR A 77 1.07 7.21 0.46
C THR A 77 1.74 6.12 1.28
N ARG A 78 1.81 4.90 0.73
CA ARG A 78 2.45 3.77 1.41
C ARG A 78 3.94 4.04 1.64
N ALA A 79 4.63 4.63 0.66
CA ALA A 79 6.02 5.04 0.81
C ALA A 79 6.18 6.13 1.89
N GLU A 80 5.32 7.16 1.91
CA GLU A 80 5.35 8.24 2.91
C GLU A 80 5.08 7.72 4.32
N PHE A 81 4.07 6.88 4.48
CA PHE A 81 3.75 6.23 5.75
C PHE A 81 4.90 5.39 6.29
N LEU A 82 5.54 4.60 5.42
CA LEU A 82 6.62 3.71 5.81
C LEU A 82 7.91 4.45 6.17
N THR A 83 8.19 5.59 5.54
CA THR A 83 9.49 6.27 5.65
C THR A 83 9.49 7.59 6.41
N GLY A 84 8.31 8.22 6.56
CA GLY A 84 8.20 9.57 7.12
C GLY A 84 8.74 10.66 6.18
N ARG A 85 8.86 10.37 4.87
CA ARG A 85 9.44 11.27 3.87
C ARG A 85 8.55 11.36 2.63
N TYR A 86 8.54 12.53 1.98
CA TYR A 86 7.82 12.65 0.70
C TYR A 86 8.27 11.59 -0.30
N TYR A 87 7.32 10.88 -0.88
CA TYR A 87 7.56 9.72 -1.74
C TYR A 87 8.54 9.94 -2.91
N PRO A 88 8.64 11.16 -3.54
CA PRO A 88 9.60 11.36 -4.61
C PRO A 88 11.06 11.29 -4.14
N ARG A 89 11.33 11.64 -2.87
CA ARG A 89 12.67 11.48 -2.27
C ARG A 89 13.09 10.01 -2.22
N GLY A 90 12.14 9.13 -1.96
CA GLY A 90 12.32 7.67 -1.93
C GLY A 90 12.31 7.00 -3.31
N GLY A 91 12.30 7.76 -4.41
CA GLY A 91 12.38 7.23 -5.78
C GLY A 91 11.09 6.59 -6.30
N VAL A 92 9.98 6.66 -5.57
CA VAL A 92 8.67 6.28 -6.07
C VAL A 92 8.21 7.32 -7.10
N ARG A 93 7.78 6.86 -8.28
CA ARG A 93 7.44 7.72 -9.43
C ARG A 93 6.10 7.39 -10.06
N GLY A 94 5.52 6.25 -9.70
CA GLY A 94 4.30 5.72 -10.27
C GLY A 94 3.65 4.66 -9.39
N VAL A 95 2.68 3.96 -9.95
CA VAL A 95 1.87 2.94 -9.28
C VAL A 95 1.95 1.57 -9.96
N SER A 96 2.85 1.41 -10.94
CA SER A 96 2.99 0.16 -11.70
C SER A 96 4.29 0.13 -12.50
N THR A 97 4.58 -1.00 -13.13
CA THR A 97 5.71 -1.19 -14.06
C THR A 97 7.09 -0.93 -13.43
N GLY A 98 7.22 -1.19 -12.11
CA GLY A 98 8.45 -0.96 -11.34
C GLY A 98 8.64 0.48 -10.83
N GLN A 99 7.81 1.43 -11.26
CA GLN A 99 7.91 2.84 -10.83
C GLN A 99 7.50 3.04 -9.36
N GLU A 100 6.80 2.08 -8.77
CA GLU A 100 6.41 2.02 -7.36
C GLU A 100 7.56 1.60 -6.41
N ARG A 101 8.72 1.19 -6.91
CA ARG A 101 9.83 0.71 -6.08
C ARG A 101 10.36 1.81 -5.17
N LEU A 102 10.36 1.55 -3.87
CA LEU A 102 10.98 2.39 -2.87
C LEU A 102 12.50 2.16 -2.84
N ASN A 103 13.30 3.20 -2.99
CA ASN A 103 14.76 3.12 -3.01
C ASN A 103 15.30 2.34 -1.81
N LEU A 104 16.38 1.58 -2.03
CA LEU A 104 16.95 0.66 -1.04
C LEU A 104 17.65 1.37 0.13
N ASP A 105 18.09 2.60 -0.07
CA ASP A 105 18.70 3.45 0.94
C ASP A 105 17.68 4.15 1.86
N GLU A 106 16.37 4.03 1.59
CA GLU A 106 15.32 4.41 2.52
C GLU A 106 15.16 3.36 3.62
N LYS A 107 14.90 3.79 4.84
CA LYS A 107 14.57 2.92 5.97
C LYS A 107 13.11 3.05 6.32
N THR A 108 12.46 1.92 6.56
CA THR A 108 11.05 1.87 6.86
C THR A 108 10.78 1.88 8.36
N MET A 109 9.53 2.13 8.72
CA MET A 109 9.04 1.94 10.08
C MET A 109 9.29 0.50 10.54
N ALA A 110 9.05 -0.50 9.69
CA ALA A 110 9.26 -1.91 10.04
C ALA A 110 10.74 -2.23 10.33
N ASP A 111 11.69 -1.61 9.59
CA ASP A 111 13.12 -1.72 9.90
C ASP A 111 13.43 -1.22 11.33
N ALA A 112 12.81 -0.10 11.74
CA ALA A 112 13.03 0.48 13.07
C ALA A 112 12.48 -0.43 14.18
N PHE A 113 11.25 -0.91 14.03
CA PHE A 113 10.62 -1.81 15.00
C PHE A 113 11.33 -3.17 15.07
N LYS A 114 11.74 -3.74 13.93
CA LYS A 114 12.53 -4.97 13.90
C LYS A 114 13.87 -4.81 14.63
N ALA A 115 14.57 -3.69 14.41
CA ALA A 115 15.82 -3.38 15.11
C ALA A 115 15.63 -3.21 16.63
N ALA A 116 14.43 -2.82 17.06
CA ALA A 116 14.04 -2.75 18.47
C ALA A 116 13.56 -4.08 19.07
N GLY A 117 13.63 -5.19 18.31
CA GLY A 117 13.27 -6.53 18.76
C GLY A 117 11.79 -6.91 18.62
N TYR A 118 11.00 -6.11 17.91
CA TYR A 118 9.61 -6.46 17.59
C TYR A 118 9.54 -7.57 16.56
N ARG A 119 8.52 -8.40 16.66
CA ARG A 119 8.07 -9.26 15.56
C ARG A 119 7.25 -8.44 14.58
N THR A 120 7.49 -8.60 13.29
CA THR A 120 6.89 -7.73 12.27
C THR A 120 6.23 -8.55 11.18
N GLY A 121 4.95 -8.25 10.89
CA GLY A 121 4.18 -8.95 9.86
C GLY A 121 3.36 -7.98 9.02
N ALA A 122 3.23 -8.27 7.70
CA ALA A 122 2.39 -7.53 6.78
C ALA A 122 1.45 -8.47 6.01
N PHE A 123 0.13 -8.16 6.02
CA PHE A 123 -0.93 -9.06 5.56
C PHE A 123 -1.89 -8.31 4.62
N GLY A 124 -1.61 -8.33 3.31
CA GLY A 124 -2.37 -7.64 2.28
C GLY A 124 -1.50 -7.01 1.18
N LYS A 125 -1.90 -5.82 0.71
CA LYS A 125 -1.27 -5.09 -0.40
C LYS A 125 0.01 -4.37 0.03
N TRP A 126 1.15 -4.72 -0.57
CA TRP A 126 2.44 -4.02 -0.32
C TRP A 126 2.62 -2.75 -1.15
N HIS A 127 2.77 -2.90 -2.46
CA HIS A 127 2.81 -1.83 -3.47
C HIS A 127 4.05 -0.89 -3.44
N ASN A 128 5.19 -1.31 -2.90
CA ASN A 128 6.45 -0.54 -2.94
C ASN A 128 7.65 -1.35 -3.47
N GLY A 129 7.36 -2.27 -4.41
CA GLY A 129 8.33 -3.13 -5.08
C GLY A 129 8.15 -4.61 -4.74
N SER A 130 8.21 -5.47 -5.75
CA SER A 130 7.82 -6.87 -5.62
C SER A 130 9.00 -7.80 -5.42
N GLN A 131 10.14 -7.50 -6.04
CA GLN A 131 11.31 -8.36 -6.00
C GLN A 131 12.22 -7.99 -4.82
N TRP A 132 12.93 -8.97 -4.28
CA TRP A 132 14.01 -8.71 -3.33
C TRP A 132 15.10 -7.84 -3.98
N PRO A 133 15.62 -6.79 -3.30
CA PRO A 133 15.41 -6.38 -1.91
C PRO A 133 14.34 -5.28 -1.71
N TYR A 134 13.42 -5.09 -2.65
CA TYR A 134 12.25 -4.19 -2.51
C TYR A 134 11.06 -4.89 -1.82
N HIS A 135 11.09 -6.20 -1.77
CA HIS A 135 10.07 -7.05 -1.16
C HIS A 135 9.87 -6.73 0.34
N PRO A 136 8.65 -6.81 0.91
CA PRO A 136 8.40 -6.46 2.31
C PRO A 136 9.32 -7.16 3.30
N MET A 137 9.66 -8.43 3.08
CA MET A 137 10.58 -9.17 3.97
C MET A 137 12.01 -8.60 3.97
N ALA A 138 12.44 -7.90 2.91
CA ALA A 138 13.70 -7.16 2.88
C ALA A 138 13.57 -5.75 3.46
N ARG A 139 12.34 -5.31 3.73
CA ARG A 139 12.00 -3.96 4.21
C ARG A 139 11.50 -3.95 5.64
N GLY A 140 12.00 -4.88 6.45
CA GLY A 140 11.80 -4.95 7.89
C GLY A 140 10.68 -5.87 8.36
N PHE A 141 9.93 -6.54 7.49
CA PHE A 141 8.92 -7.51 7.89
C PHE A 141 9.49 -8.93 7.98
N ASP A 142 9.18 -9.65 9.07
CA ASP A 142 9.56 -11.05 9.27
C ASP A 142 8.64 -12.02 8.53
N GLU A 143 7.35 -11.68 8.41
CA GLU A 143 6.34 -12.46 7.71
C GLU A 143 5.57 -11.56 6.74
N TYR A 144 5.28 -12.10 5.56
CA TYR A 144 4.46 -11.43 4.55
C TYR A 144 3.45 -12.40 3.94
N PHE A 145 2.21 -11.93 3.83
CA PHE A 145 1.15 -12.61 3.09
C PHE A 145 0.28 -11.60 2.35
N GLY A 146 0.07 -11.81 1.04
CA GLY A 146 -0.77 -10.90 0.25
C GLY A 146 -0.32 -10.79 -1.21
N HIS A 147 -0.36 -9.58 -1.75
CA HIS A 147 0.16 -9.28 -3.08
C HIS A 147 1.00 -8.00 -3.09
N SER A 148 2.09 -8.02 -3.83
CA SER A 148 3.02 -6.90 -3.93
C SER A 148 2.67 -5.89 -5.03
N SER A 149 1.62 -6.16 -5.81
CA SER A 149 1.14 -5.34 -6.92
C SER A 149 0.26 -4.16 -6.48
N GLY A 150 0.03 -3.20 -7.38
CA GLY A 150 -0.84 -2.04 -7.17
C GLY A 150 -2.32 -2.35 -7.07
N HIS A 151 -2.82 -3.37 -7.76
CA HIS A 151 -4.12 -3.97 -7.55
C HIS A 151 -4.05 -5.47 -7.85
N TRP A 152 -5.09 -6.21 -7.49
CA TRP A 152 -5.18 -7.64 -7.71
C TRP A 152 -6.42 -7.97 -8.53
N GLY A 153 -6.31 -8.94 -9.44
CA GLY A 153 -7.38 -9.23 -10.39
C GLY A 153 -8.38 -10.27 -9.91
N GLU A 154 -8.08 -10.98 -8.83
CA GLU A 154 -8.94 -11.99 -8.22
C GLU A 154 -9.17 -11.66 -6.75
N TYR A 155 -10.45 -11.51 -6.32
CA TYR A 155 -10.79 -11.22 -4.93
C TYR A 155 -11.37 -12.44 -4.19
N PHE A 156 -11.79 -13.46 -4.93
CA PHE A 156 -12.19 -14.75 -4.37
C PHE A 156 -11.21 -15.83 -4.81
N ASP A 157 -10.83 -16.70 -3.89
CA ASP A 157 -9.92 -17.83 -4.09
C ASP A 157 -8.61 -17.43 -4.77
N ALA A 158 -8.15 -16.23 -4.45
CA ALA A 158 -7.03 -15.56 -5.10
C ALA A 158 -5.72 -16.33 -4.94
N PRO A 159 -4.89 -16.43 -5.98
CA PRO A 159 -3.49 -16.79 -5.79
C PRO A 159 -2.77 -15.63 -5.11
N LEU A 160 -2.27 -15.85 -3.90
CA LEU A 160 -1.55 -14.85 -3.10
C LEU A 160 -0.14 -15.35 -2.76
N GLU A 161 0.70 -14.43 -2.39
CA GLU A 161 2.07 -14.72 -1.99
C GLU A 161 2.14 -14.97 -0.48
N GLU A 162 2.85 -16.02 -0.06
CA GLU A 162 3.24 -16.29 1.32
C GLU A 162 4.77 -16.40 1.38
N ASN A 163 5.42 -15.38 1.97
CA ASN A 163 6.87 -15.35 2.16
C ASN A 163 7.69 -15.68 0.88
N GLY A 164 7.33 -15.07 -0.25
CA GLY A 164 8.01 -15.26 -1.53
C GLY A 164 7.46 -16.39 -2.40
N ARG A 165 6.49 -17.16 -1.94
CA ARG A 165 5.88 -18.26 -2.70
C ARG A 165 4.42 -18.02 -2.99
N MET A 166 4.01 -18.22 -4.23
CA MET A 166 2.59 -18.15 -4.59
C MET A 166 1.86 -19.39 -4.08
N ILE A 167 0.74 -19.17 -3.42
CA ILE A 167 -0.20 -20.21 -3.00
C ILE A 167 -1.61 -19.87 -3.47
N ARG A 168 -2.45 -20.89 -3.67
CA ARG A 168 -3.88 -20.69 -3.85
C ARG A 168 -4.57 -20.57 -2.50
N THR A 169 -5.50 -19.64 -2.40
CA THR A 169 -6.31 -19.42 -1.21
C THR A 169 -7.75 -19.86 -1.43
N GLN A 170 -8.53 -19.91 -0.37
CA GLN A 170 -9.98 -20.09 -0.40
C GLN A 170 -10.65 -18.93 0.34
N GLY A 171 -11.72 -18.36 -0.25
CA GLY A 171 -12.48 -17.28 0.35
C GLY A 171 -12.12 -15.90 -0.19
N TYR A 172 -12.67 -14.90 0.48
CA TYR A 172 -12.53 -13.51 0.07
C TYR A 172 -11.18 -12.93 0.53
N ILE A 173 -10.51 -12.17 -0.32
CA ILE A 173 -9.13 -11.71 -0.12
C ILE A 173 -8.92 -10.96 1.20
N VAL A 174 -9.86 -10.13 1.63
CA VAL A 174 -9.79 -9.38 2.89
C VAL A 174 -9.85 -10.33 4.09
N ASP A 175 -10.76 -11.30 4.04
CA ASP A 175 -10.95 -12.28 5.11
C ASP A 175 -9.71 -13.17 5.25
N VAL A 176 -9.18 -13.65 4.13
CA VAL A 176 -7.99 -14.53 4.10
C VAL A 176 -6.74 -13.79 4.61
N CYS A 177 -6.54 -12.53 4.22
CA CYS A 177 -5.44 -11.72 4.74
C CYS A 177 -5.60 -11.48 6.25
N THR A 178 -6.82 -11.23 6.70
CA THR A 178 -7.12 -11.07 8.14
C THR A 178 -6.86 -12.35 8.91
N ASP A 179 -7.22 -13.53 8.38
CA ASP A 179 -6.92 -14.82 9.01
C ASP A 179 -5.42 -14.99 9.27
N ARG A 180 -4.58 -14.60 8.31
CA ARG A 180 -3.13 -14.63 8.48
C ARG A 180 -2.65 -13.64 9.54
N ALA A 181 -3.23 -12.44 9.60
CA ALA A 181 -2.94 -11.47 10.65
C ALA A 181 -3.35 -11.98 12.05
N LEU A 182 -4.52 -12.63 12.18
CA LEU A 182 -4.96 -13.23 13.42
C LEU A 182 -4.00 -14.35 13.89
N ASN A 183 -3.55 -15.20 12.97
CA ASN A 183 -2.57 -16.25 13.25
C ASN A 183 -1.22 -15.66 13.69
N PHE A 184 -0.77 -14.56 13.06
CA PHE A 184 0.43 -13.83 13.46
C PHE A 184 0.32 -13.27 14.88
N ILE A 185 -0.81 -12.65 15.23
CA ILE A 185 -1.07 -12.12 16.58
C ILE A 185 -1.04 -13.26 17.61
N GLU A 186 -1.73 -14.37 17.34
CA GLU A 186 -1.74 -15.55 18.20
C GLU A 186 -0.33 -16.08 18.49
N LYS A 187 0.46 -16.25 17.41
CA LYS A 187 1.82 -16.78 17.46
C LYS A 187 2.77 -15.86 18.23
N ASN A 188 2.53 -14.54 18.19
CA ASN A 188 3.42 -13.55 18.77
C ASN A 188 2.86 -12.86 20.04
N LYS A 189 1.81 -13.36 20.64
CA LYS A 189 1.12 -12.74 21.79
C LYS A 189 2.00 -12.50 23.03
N ASN A 190 3.14 -13.16 23.13
CA ASN A 190 4.10 -13.00 24.22
C ASN A 190 5.31 -12.11 23.87
N ASN A 191 5.31 -11.52 22.68
CA ASN A 191 6.35 -10.63 22.21
C ASN A 191 5.74 -9.31 21.73
N PRO A 192 6.45 -8.18 21.80
CA PRO A 192 5.98 -6.97 21.13
C PRO A 192 5.97 -7.19 19.61
N PHE A 193 4.92 -6.74 18.96
CA PHE A 193 4.78 -6.93 17.52
C PHE A 193 4.24 -5.70 16.79
N VAL A 194 4.55 -5.63 15.49
CA VAL A 194 3.90 -4.76 14.52
C VAL A 194 3.13 -5.64 13.53
N CYS A 195 1.83 -5.45 13.45
CA CYS A 195 0.94 -6.12 12.51
C CYS A 195 0.36 -5.08 11.53
N TYR A 196 0.85 -5.07 10.30
CA TYR A 196 0.38 -4.20 9.23
C TYR A 196 -0.63 -4.93 8.36
N ILE A 197 -1.84 -4.40 8.26
CA ILE A 197 -2.97 -5.01 7.54
C ILE A 197 -3.44 -4.04 6.45
N PRO A 198 -2.71 -3.95 5.33
CA PRO A 198 -3.11 -3.14 4.20
C PRO A 198 -4.14 -3.87 3.35
N PHE A 199 -5.41 -3.52 3.52
CA PHE A 199 -6.50 -4.06 2.73
C PHE A 199 -6.34 -3.76 1.24
N THR A 200 -6.96 -4.58 0.40
CA THR A 200 -7.00 -4.40 -1.06
C THR A 200 -8.27 -3.67 -1.50
N THR A 201 -9.25 -3.54 -0.61
CA THR A 201 -10.57 -2.96 -0.84
C THR A 201 -10.68 -1.54 -0.28
N PRO A 202 -11.64 -0.72 -0.78
CA PRO A 202 -12.59 -0.96 -1.85
C PRO A 202 -12.06 -0.64 -3.26
N HIS A 203 -10.76 -0.88 -3.55
CA HIS A 203 -10.21 -0.78 -4.90
C HIS A 203 -10.96 -1.72 -5.85
N SER A 204 -11.09 -1.37 -7.13
CA SER A 204 -11.59 -2.29 -8.17
C SER A 204 -10.66 -3.51 -8.33
N PRO A 205 -11.13 -4.68 -8.82
CA PRO A 205 -12.46 -4.94 -9.36
C PRO A 205 -13.57 -4.84 -8.31
N TRP A 206 -14.78 -4.47 -8.75
CA TRP A 206 -15.93 -4.36 -7.87
C TRP A 206 -16.44 -5.75 -7.51
N ALA A 207 -15.89 -6.31 -6.46
CA ALA A 207 -16.19 -7.67 -6.00
C ALA A 207 -16.37 -7.66 -4.48
N SER A 208 -17.60 -7.89 -4.04
CA SER A 208 -17.99 -7.91 -2.62
C SER A 208 -18.55 -9.26 -2.24
N PRO A 209 -18.37 -9.75 -1.00
CA PRO A 209 -19.06 -10.94 -0.52
C PRO A 209 -20.57 -10.84 -0.72
N ALA A 210 -21.21 -11.95 -1.11
CA ALA A 210 -22.63 -11.97 -1.48
C ALA A 210 -23.55 -11.45 -0.38
N GLU A 211 -23.26 -11.77 0.89
CA GLU A 211 -24.01 -11.29 2.04
C GLU A 211 -23.90 -9.79 2.27
N ASN A 212 -22.70 -9.21 2.07
CA ASN A 212 -22.50 -7.77 2.12
C ASN A 212 -23.24 -7.09 0.97
N TRP A 213 -23.05 -7.58 -0.27
CA TRP A 213 -23.71 -7.05 -1.45
C TRP A 213 -25.23 -7.08 -1.37
N ALA A 214 -25.82 -8.16 -0.82
CA ALA A 214 -27.28 -8.30 -0.67
C ALA A 214 -27.92 -7.12 0.08
N ARG A 215 -27.20 -6.49 1.01
CA ARG A 215 -27.65 -5.32 1.78
C ARG A 215 -27.56 -4.01 0.96
N PHE A 216 -26.71 -3.96 -0.07
CA PHE A 216 -26.42 -2.74 -0.82
C PHE A 216 -27.00 -2.70 -2.22
N LYS A 217 -27.23 -3.84 -2.90
CA LYS A 217 -27.62 -3.91 -4.32
C LYS A 217 -28.81 -3.01 -4.71
N ASN A 218 -29.76 -2.79 -3.80
CA ASN A 218 -30.95 -1.96 -4.02
C ASN A 218 -31.03 -0.79 -3.02
N LYS A 219 -29.97 -0.55 -2.23
CA LYS A 219 -29.99 0.50 -1.22
C LYS A 219 -30.06 1.88 -1.86
N PRO A 220 -31.02 2.74 -1.46
CA PRO A 220 -31.03 4.13 -1.89
C PRO A 220 -29.75 4.84 -1.46
N ILE A 221 -29.11 5.58 -2.37
CA ILE A 221 -27.93 6.40 -2.11
C ILE A 221 -28.36 7.86 -2.09
N GLN A 222 -28.42 8.47 -0.92
CA GLN A 222 -28.86 9.85 -0.70
C GLN A 222 -27.67 10.81 -0.66
N LEU A 223 -26.58 10.43 0.02
CA LEU A 223 -25.35 11.21 0.04
C LEU A 223 -24.56 10.93 -1.23
N ARG A 224 -24.42 11.96 -2.06
CA ARG A 224 -23.88 11.89 -3.42
C ARG A 224 -22.50 12.58 -3.49
N GLY A 225 -21.71 12.20 -4.48
CA GLY A 225 -20.46 12.86 -4.81
C GLY A 225 -20.62 14.33 -5.20
N SER A 226 -19.51 15.07 -5.22
CA SER A 226 -19.51 16.50 -5.62
C SER A 226 -19.95 16.73 -7.07
N ASP A 227 -19.96 15.71 -7.91
CA ASP A 227 -20.49 15.71 -9.28
C ASP A 227 -21.44 14.49 -9.44
N PRO A 228 -22.72 14.61 -9.01
CA PRO A 228 -23.65 13.48 -8.99
C PRO A 228 -23.95 12.88 -10.36
N GLU A 229 -23.80 13.66 -11.43
CA GLU A 229 -24.02 13.18 -12.81
C GLU A 229 -22.94 12.19 -13.28
N LYS A 230 -21.75 12.27 -12.68
CA LYS A 230 -20.63 11.35 -12.95
C LYS A 230 -20.58 10.18 -11.99
N GLU A 231 -21.47 10.12 -11.02
CA GLU A 231 -21.50 9.04 -10.02
C GLU A 231 -22.24 7.81 -10.56
N VAL A 232 -21.54 6.68 -10.58
CA VAL A 232 -22.12 5.37 -10.89
C VAL A 232 -22.59 4.73 -9.59
N LEU A 233 -23.92 4.79 -9.33
CA LEU A 233 -24.49 4.38 -8.03
C LEU A 233 -24.17 2.94 -7.63
N ASN A 234 -24.06 2.02 -8.59
CA ASN A 234 -23.70 0.64 -8.26
C ASN A 234 -22.26 0.51 -7.79
N GLU A 235 -21.32 1.32 -8.33
CA GLU A 235 -19.95 1.38 -7.83
C GLU A 235 -19.91 1.91 -6.38
N THR A 236 -20.68 2.98 -6.10
CA THR A 236 -20.84 3.49 -4.71
C THR A 236 -21.37 2.40 -3.80
N ARG A 237 -22.46 1.70 -4.19
CA ARG A 237 -23.01 0.58 -3.40
C ARG A 237 -22.00 -0.52 -3.15
N CYS A 238 -21.26 -0.91 -4.18
CA CYS A 238 -20.28 -1.97 -4.08
C CYS A 238 -19.10 -1.55 -3.16
N ALA A 239 -18.58 -0.34 -3.34
CA ALA A 239 -17.54 0.20 -2.48
C ALA A 239 -17.95 0.20 -1.00
N LEU A 240 -19.14 0.71 -0.67
CA LEU A 240 -19.65 0.74 0.70
C LEU A 240 -19.88 -0.67 1.27
N SER A 241 -20.31 -1.63 0.43
CA SER A 241 -20.45 -3.03 0.86
C SER A 241 -19.09 -3.68 1.18
N MET A 242 -18.04 -3.32 0.41
CA MET A 242 -16.67 -3.78 0.67
C MET A 242 -16.09 -3.14 1.93
N ILE A 243 -16.43 -1.89 2.23
CA ILE A 243 -16.05 -1.21 3.49
C ILE A 243 -16.70 -1.88 4.70
N GLU A 244 -17.96 -2.31 4.63
CA GLU A 244 -18.57 -3.05 5.74
C GLU A 244 -17.92 -4.43 5.96
N ASN A 245 -17.41 -5.08 4.91
CA ASN A 245 -16.59 -6.29 5.09
C ASN A 245 -15.24 -5.94 5.77
N GLN A 246 -14.61 -4.83 5.42
CA GLN A 246 -13.41 -4.38 6.16
C GLN A 246 -13.72 -4.14 7.64
N ASP A 247 -14.84 -3.47 7.95
CA ASP A 247 -15.25 -3.22 9.34
C ASP A 247 -15.40 -4.50 10.15
N MET A 248 -16.02 -5.54 9.55
CA MET A 248 -16.12 -6.87 10.17
C MET A 248 -14.73 -7.43 10.48
N ASN A 249 -13.79 -7.31 9.56
CA ASN A 249 -12.42 -7.81 9.73
C ASN A 249 -11.61 -7.00 10.75
N VAL A 250 -11.78 -5.69 10.82
CA VAL A 250 -11.27 -4.87 11.93
C VAL A 250 -11.80 -5.38 13.26
N GLY A 251 -13.12 -5.63 13.35
CA GLY A 251 -13.76 -6.21 14.54
C GLY A 251 -13.15 -7.53 14.97
N ARG A 252 -12.82 -8.43 14.02
CA ARG A 252 -12.16 -9.72 14.29
C ARG A 252 -10.77 -9.52 14.93
N VAL A 253 -9.99 -8.58 14.44
CA VAL A 253 -8.66 -8.27 15.01
C VAL A 253 -8.79 -7.65 16.40
N LEU A 254 -9.72 -6.69 16.58
CA LEU A 254 -9.98 -6.08 17.90
C LEU A 254 -10.42 -7.15 18.93
N ALA A 255 -11.27 -8.08 18.53
CA ALA A 255 -11.71 -9.20 19.38
C ALA A 255 -10.54 -10.12 19.75
N LYS A 256 -9.66 -10.45 18.79
CA LYS A 256 -8.46 -11.28 19.04
C LYS A 256 -7.50 -10.63 20.03
N LEU A 257 -7.26 -9.31 19.91
CA LEU A 257 -6.45 -8.56 20.87
C LEU A 257 -7.07 -8.59 22.29
N LYS A 258 -8.40 -8.49 22.37
CA LYS A 258 -9.12 -8.56 23.65
C LYS A 258 -9.07 -9.98 24.25
N GLU A 259 -9.26 -11.01 23.43
CA GLU A 259 -9.16 -12.43 23.83
C GLU A 259 -7.83 -12.74 24.53
N HIS A 260 -6.73 -12.16 24.03
CA HIS A 260 -5.40 -12.35 24.60
C HIS A 260 -4.99 -11.32 25.65
N GLY A 261 -5.86 -10.39 26.05
CA GLY A 261 -5.54 -9.34 27.02
C GLY A 261 -4.53 -8.30 26.49
N LEU A 262 -4.34 -8.22 25.17
CA LEU A 262 -3.36 -7.32 24.53
C LEU A 262 -3.93 -5.94 24.22
N HIS A 263 -5.25 -5.78 24.25
CA HIS A 263 -5.95 -4.59 23.77
C HIS A 263 -5.58 -3.30 24.50
N GLU A 264 -5.24 -3.34 25.80
CA GLU A 264 -4.85 -2.17 26.59
C GLU A 264 -3.44 -1.67 26.25
N ASN A 265 -2.54 -2.55 25.81
CA ASN A 265 -1.16 -2.20 25.44
C ASN A 265 -0.90 -2.38 23.95
N THR A 266 -1.87 -2.00 23.12
CA THR A 266 -1.75 -2.01 21.67
C THR A 266 -2.15 -0.65 21.10
N ILE A 267 -1.25 -0.06 20.33
CA ILE A 267 -1.52 1.13 19.50
C ILE A 267 -2.20 0.66 18.23
N ILE A 268 -3.41 1.14 17.98
CA ILE A 268 -4.19 0.80 16.79
C ILE A 268 -4.34 2.04 15.93
N VAL A 269 -4.06 1.92 14.63
CA VAL A 269 -4.22 2.98 13.64
C VAL A 269 -5.10 2.46 12.50
N TYR A 270 -6.05 3.27 12.04
CA TYR A 270 -6.83 3.05 10.83
C TYR A 270 -6.82 4.29 9.95
N PHE A 271 -6.48 4.15 8.67
CA PHE A 271 -6.54 5.23 7.67
C PHE A 271 -6.70 4.67 6.25
N SER A 272 -6.93 5.54 5.24
CA SER A 272 -6.97 5.19 3.83
C SER A 272 -5.78 5.80 3.07
N ASP A 273 -5.38 5.18 1.97
CA ASP A 273 -4.20 5.61 1.21
C ASP A 273 -4.44 6.74 0.21
N ASN A 274 -5.67 6.98 -0.22
CA ASN A 274 -6.06 8.11 -1.06
C ASN A 274 -7.59 8.32 -1.03
N GLY A 275 -8.08 9.33 -1.73
CA GLY A 275 -9.51 9.52 -1.94
C GLY A 275 -10.16 8.41 -2.78
N PRO A 276 -11.48 8.42 -2.93
CA PRO A 276 -12.24 7.35 -3.57
C PRO A 276 -11.89 7.21 -5.05
N ASN A 277 -11.81 5.98 -5.56
CA ASN A 277 -11.53 5.69 -6.98
C ASN A 277 -12.70 5.98 -7.93
N SER A 278 -13.94 5.99 -7.42
CA SER A 278 -15.13 6.42 -8.16
C SER A 278 -15.70 7.72 -7.57
N MET A 279 -16.52 8.43 -8.33
CA MET A 279 -17.24 9.58 -7.82
C MET A 279 -18.26 9.08 -6.80
N ARG A 280 -18.13 9.49 -5.55
CA ARG A 280 -19.06 9.21 -4.46
C ARG A 280 -18.91 10.25 -3.35
N TRP A 281 -19.77 10.23 -2.35
CA TRP A 281 -19.79 11.23 -1.29
C TRP A 281 -18.46 11.30 -0.51
N THR A 282 -17.94 12.52 -0.41
CA THR A 282 -16.70 12.84 0.31
C THR A 282 -16.90 13.98 1.32
N GLY A 283 -18.13 14.13 1.87
CA GLY A 283 -18.44 15.27 2.73
C GLY A 283 -18.53 16.61 1.98
N GLY A 284 -18.82 16.58 0.68
CA GLY A 284 -18.87 17.77 -0.18
C GLY A 284 -17.50 18.26 -0.68
N MET A 285 -16.41 17.60 -0.32
CA MET A 285 -15.06 17.97 -0.75
C MET A 285 -14.85 17.69 -2.24
N LYS A 286 -14.18 18.61 -2.93
CA LYS A 286 -13.81 18.51 -4.34
C LYS A 286 -12.78 17.43 -4.59
N GLY A 287 -12.94 16.69 -5.68
CA GLY A 287 -11.94 15.74 -6.17
C GLY A 287 -12.16 14.30 -5.69
N LYS A 288 -11.29 13.43 -6.17
CA LYS A 288 -11.23 11.99 -5.90
C LYS A 288 -9.81 11.48 -6.14
N LYS A 289 -9.56 10.18 -6.05
CA LYS A 289 -8.26 9.55 -6.40
C LYS A 289 -7.61 10.20 -7.62
N ALA A 290 -6.30 10.37 -7.57
CA ALA A 290 -5.45 11.02 -8.57
C ALA A 290 -5.62 12.54 -8.71
N THR A 291 -6.42 13.21 -7.86
CA THR A 291 -6.45 14.67 -7.77
C THR A 291 -5.77 15.16 -6.50
N THR A 292 -5.18 16.37 -6.55
CA THR A 292 -4.54 17.01 -5.40
C THR A 292 -5.49 17.92 -4.62
N ASP A 293 -6.80 17.86 -4.93
CA ASP A 293 -7.88 18.55 -4.22
C ASP A 293 -8.24 17.82 -2.91
N GLU A 294 -8.98 18.48 -2.03
CA GLU A 294 -9.29 18.01 -0.68
C GLU A 294 -9.86 16.59 -0.66
N GLY A 295 -10.87 16.28 -1.51
CA GLY A 295 -11.50 14.95 -1.58
C GLY A 295 -10.60 13.85 -2.16
N GLY A 296 -9.52 14.24 -2.85
CA GLY A 296 -8.52 13.29 -3.37
C GLY A 296 -7.44 12.92 -2.36
N VAL A 297 -7.18 13.80 -1.37
CA VAL A 297 -6.04 13.68 -0.46
C VAL A 297 -6.39 13.74 1.02
N ARG A 298 -7.61 14.09 1.40
CA ARG A 298 -8.06 13.99 2.80
C ARG A 298 -8.55 12.59 3.09
N SER A 299 -8.00 11.98 4.11
CA SER A 299 -8.37 10.65 4.61
C SER A 299 -8.89 10.75 6.04
N VAL A 300 -9.67 9.77 6.48
CA VAL A 300 -9.81 9.49 7.90
C VAL A 300 -8.47 9.02 8.46
N CYS A 301 -8.20 9.34 9.73
CA CYS A 301 -7.13 8.71 10.48
C CYS A 301 -7.57 8.63 11.94
N TYR A 302 -7.69 7.41 12.44
CA TYR A 302 -8.10 7.12 13.82
C TYR A 302 -6.98 6.41 14.53
N MET A 303 -6.69 6.81 15.77
CA MET A 303 -5.65 6.19 16.57
C MET A 303 -6.16 5.90 17.98
N ARG A 304 -6.00 4.67 18.45
CA ARG A 304 -6.41 4.25 19.80
C ARG A 304 -5.24 3.60 20.53
N TRP A 305 -5.04 4.00 21.76
CA TRP A 305 -4.20 3.34 22.74
C TRP A 305 -4.85 3.50 24.10
N PRO A 306 -5.63 2.52 24.58
CA PRO A 306 -6.39 2.64 25.82
C PRO A 306 -5.52 3.06 27.00
N ASN A 307 -6.09 3.87 27.90
CA ASN A 307 -5.40 4.41 29.09
C ASN A 307 -4.16 5.28 28.82
N LYS A 308 -3.83 5.54 27.54
CA LYS A 308 -2.72 6.41 27.14
C LYS A 308 -3.20 7.61 26.32
N LEU A 309 -3.97 7.37 25.27
CA LEU A 309 -4.58 8.42 24.46
C LEU A 309 -5.98 8.74 24.97
N PRO A 310 -6.40 10.02 24.98
CA PRO A 310 -7.72 10.43 25.43
C PRO A 310 -8.80 9.90 24.47
N ALA A 311 -9.84 9.26 25.03
CA ALA A 311 -10.97 8.78 24.25
C ALA A 311 -11.82 9.95 23.74
N GLY A 312 -12.31 9.85 22.48
CA GLY A 312 -13.18 10.85 21.86
C GLY A 312 -12.49 12.19 21.57
N HIS A 313 -11.16 12.24 21.63
CA HIS A 313 -10.43 13.48 21.31
C HIS A 313 -10.35 13.70 19.77
N THR A 314 -10.53 14.94 19.34
CA THR A 314 -10.35 15.34 17.95
C THR A 314 -9.15 16.26 17.82
N MET A 315 -8.11 15.79 17.14
CA MET A 315 -6.94 16.58 16.79
C MET A 315 -7.24 17.40 15.52
N THR A 316 -7.24 18.73 15.62
CA THR A 316 -7.62 19.63 14.53
C THR A 316 -6.45 20.18 13.72
N GLN A 317 -5.21 19.96 14.15
CA GLN A 317 -4.02 20.34 13.42
C GLN A 317 -3.88 19.51 12.14
N ILE A 318 -3.37 20.14 11.07
CA ILE A 318 -3.07 19.40 9.84
C ILE A 318 -1.97 18.37 10.10
N ALA A 319 -2.21 17.14 9.64
CA ALA A 319 -1.31 16.02 9.74
C ALA A 319 -1.32 15.22 8.43
N GLY A 320 -0.38 14.31 8.25
CA GLY A 320 -0.33 13.48 7.04
C GLY A 320 0.27 12.09 7.27
N ALA A 321 0.19 11.25 6.26
CA ALA A 321 0.77 9.90 6.30
C ALA A 321 2.27 9.91 6.63
N ILE A 322 2.99 10.94 6.20
CA ILE A 322 4.41 11.15 6.52
C ILE A 322 4.69 11.31 8.02
N ASP A 323 3.69 11.65 8.82
CA ASP A 323 3.83 11.86 10.26
C ASP A 323 3.69 10.55 11.06
N LEU A 324 3.10 9.50 10.47
CA LEU A 324 2.80 8.26 11.20
C LEU A 324 4.05 7.52 11.63
N MET A 325 5.07 7.43 10.76
CA MET A 325 6.33 6.75 11.12
C MET A 325 7.02 7.41 12.33
N PRO A 326 7.33 8.73 12.34
CA PRO A 326 7.92 9.37 13.51
C PRO A 326 7.03 9.30 14.75
N THR A 327 5.70 9.40 14.59
CA THR A 327 4.75 9.33 15.69
C THR A 327 4.71 7.94 16.32
N LEU A 328 4.58 6.88 15.52
CA LEU A 328 4.48 5.52 16.03
C LEU A 328 5.79 5.05 16.70
N THR A 329 6.94 5.42 16.13
CA THR A 329 8.23 5.14 16.76
C THR A 329 8.39 5.89 18.09
N SER A 330 7.95 7.16 18.17
CA SER A 330 7.95 7.96 19.41
C SER A 330 7.03 7.36 20.47
N LEU A 331 5.76 7.07 20.13
CA LEU A 331 4.80 6.46 21.06
C LEU A 331 5.27 5.13 21.62
N ALA A 332 5.94 4.31 20.80
CA ALA A 332 6.46 3.01 21.22
C ALA A 332 7.84 3.09 21.90
N GLY A 333 8.47 4.26 21.98
CA GLY A 333 9.83 4.43 22.51
C GLY A 333 10.89 3.76 21.63
N VAL A 334 10.63 3.58 20.34
CA VAL A 334 11.50 2.92 19.38
C VAL A 334 12.40 3.94 18.70
N LYS A 335 13.70 3.69 18.72
CA LYS A 335 14.66 4.54 18.02
C LYS A 335 14.56 4.30 16.51
N ARG A 336 14.43 5.38 15.75
CA ARG A 336 14.49 5.34 14.30
C ARG A 336 15.84 4.80 13.81
N VAL A 337 15.84 3.99 12.75
CA VAL A 337 17.03 3.58 12.01
C VAL A 337 17.19 4.45 10.76
N GLY A 338 18.45 4.62 10.29
CA GLY A 338 18.81 5.52 9.19
C GLY A 338 18.98 6.97 9.62
N ASP A 339 19.61 7.75 8.75
CA ASP A 339 20.10 9.11 9.01
C ASP A 339 19.43 10.19 8.13
N LYS A 340 18.66 9.79 7.12
CA LYS A 340 17.98 10.73 6.23
C LYS A 340 16.99 11.60 6.99
N PRO A 341 16.94 12.93 6.74
CA PRO A 341 16.00 13.82 7.40
C PRO A 341 14.55 13.44 7.07
N LEU A 342 13.67 13.52 8.06
CA LEU A 342 12.23 13.31 7.90
C LEU A 342 11.56 14.58 7.39
N ASP A 343 10.53 14.44 6.57
CA ASP A 343 9.58 15.49 6.22
C ASP A 343 8.39 15.50 7.21
N GLY A 344 8.09 14.35 7.79
CA GLY A 344 7.06 14.16 8.81
C GLY A 344 7.46 14.65 10.20
N ARG A 345 6.45 14.90 11.05
CA ARG A 345 6.60 15.34 12.43
C ARG A 345 6.02 14.31 13.40
N ASP A 346 6.60 14.23 14.60
CA ASP A 346 6.01 13.48 15.70
C ASP A 346 4.76 14.21 16.24
N LEU A 347 3.62 13.54 16.13
CA LEU A 347 2.33 14.06 16.59
C LEU A 347 2.01 13.68 18.04
N SER A 348 2.88 12.94 18.73
CA SER A 348 2.61 12.42 20.09
C SER A 348 2.11 13.51 21.06
N PRO A 349 2.70 14.74 21.12
CA PRO A 349 2.22 15.76 22.03
C PRO A 349 0.78 16.18 21.76
N LEU A 350 0.38 16.26 20.49
CA LEU A 350 -1.00 16.59 20.09
C LEU A 350 -1.96 15.43 20.40
N LEU A 351 -1.53 14.21 20.16
CA LEU A 351 -2.32 13.01 20.47
C LEU A 351 -2.58 12.86 21.97
N PHE A 352 -1.63 13.23 22.82
CA PHE A 352 -1.81 13.31 24.28
C PHE A 352 -2.58 14.55 24.74
N ASN A 353 -3.09 15.35 23.80
CA ASN A 353 -3.80 16.61 24.08
C ASN A 353 -2.99 17.58 24.97
N GLN A 354 -1.67 17.60 24.79
CA GLN A 354 -0.80 18.53 25.51
C GLN A 354 -1.03 19.96 25.00
N LYS A 355 -1.10 20.90 25.92
CA LYS A 355 -1.18 22.34 25.61
C LYS A 355 0.22 22.84 25.25
N ILE A 356 0.57 22.74 23.97
CA ILE A 356 1.85 23.21 23.41
C ILE A 356 1.61 24.18 22.27
N GLU A 357 2.55 25.07 22.04
CA GLU A 357 2.60 25.83 20.79
C GLU A 357 3.01 24.87 19.67
N TRP A 358 2.13 24.72 18.66
CA TRP A 358 2.39 23.86 17.52
C TRP A 358 2.83 24.72 16.33
N PRO A 359 4.06 24.53 15.81
CA PRO A 359 4.56 25.35 14.71
C PRO A 359 3.72 25.19 13.45
N GLU A 360 3.47 26.31 12.79
CA GLU A 360 2.84 26.27 11.46
C GLU A 360 3.53 25.29 10.53
N ARG A 361 2.74 24.64 9.69
CA ARG A 361 3.27 23.73 8.68
C ARG A 361 2.50 23.81 7.38
N ARG A 362 3.15 23.34 6.34
CA ARG A 362 2.58 23.15 5.02
C ARG A 362 2.69 21.68 4.64
N ILE A 363 1.60 21.10 4.13
CA ILE A 363 1.59 19.75 3.58
C ILE A 363 1.42 19.90 2.08
N PHE A 364 2.32 19.28 1.31
CA PHE A 364 2.30 19.30 -0.14
C PHE A 364 1.77 17.98 -0.67
N SER A 365 0.87 18.05 -1.65
CA SER A 365 0.36 16.88 -2.36
C SER A 365 0.72 16.99 -3.83
N THR A 366 1.25 15.92 -4.41
CA THR A 366 1.68 15.93 -5.82
C THR A 366 1.27 14.65 -6.54
N TRP A 367 0.88 14.77 -7.80
CA TRP A 367 0.64 13.66 -8.72
C TRP A 367 0.52 14.18 -10.16
N GLY A 368 1.08 13.43 -11.14
CA GLY A 368 0.95 13.77 -12.57
C GLY A 368 1.45 15.17 -12.95
N GLY A 369 2.41 15.72 -12.18
CA GLY A 369 2.93 17.07 -12.38
C GLY A 369 2.15 18.16 -11.63
N ALA A 370 0.94 17.89 -11.15
CA ALA A 370 0.20 18.80 -10.28
C ALA A 370 0.85 18.85 -8.87
N VAL A 371 0.88 20.01 -8.25
CA VAL A 371 1.26 20.20 -6.84
C VAL A 371 0.28 21.16 -6.20
N SER A 372 -0.29 20.80 -5.07
CA SER A 372 -1.04 21.68 -4.19
C SER A 372 -0.37 21.80 -2.82
N VAL A 373 -0.66 22.88 -2.10
CA VAL A 373 -0.18 23.07 -0.73
C VAL A 373 -1.34 23.37 0.22
N ARG A 374 -1.33 22.73 1.38
CA ARG A 374 -2.32 22.86 2.46
C ARG A 374 -1.66 23.48 3.69
N THR A 375 -2.19 24.60 4.18
CA THR A 375 -1.89 25.17 5.50
C THR A 375 -2.98 24.78 6.49
N GLN A 376 -2.95 25.28 7.72
CA GLN A 376 -4.00 25.01 8.71
C GLN A 376 -5.39 25.47 8.23
N THR A 377 -5.46 26.54 7.47
CA THR A 377 -6.73 27.21 7.08
C THR A 377 -6.96 27.29 5.57
N HIS A 378 -5.91 27.28 4.74
CA HIS A 378 -6.03 27.51 3.30
C HIS A 378 -5.42 26.37 2.47
N ARG A 379 -5.89 26.26 1.24
CA ARG A 379 -5.28 25.44 0.18
C ARG A 379 -5.03 26.30 -1.04
N LEU A 380 -3.81 26.25 -1.56
CA LEU A 380 -3.50 26.67 -2.93
C LEU A 380 -3.48 25.40 -3.80
N ASP A 381 -4.38 25.33 -4.79
CA ASP A 381 -4.47 24.18 -5.70
C ASP A 381 -3.38 24.23 -6.79
N HIS A 382 -3.34 23.19 -7.63
CA HIS A 382 -2.35 23.07 -8.70
C HIS A 382 -2.52 24.11 -9.83
N ALA A 383 -3.70 24.74 -9.94
CA ALA A 383 -3.99 25.81 -10.90
C ALA A 383 -3.70 27.22 -10.31
N GLY A 384 -3.22 27.29 -9.06
CA GLY A 384 -2.93 28.56 -8.38
C GLY A 384 -4.16 29.24 -7.80
N GLN A 385 -5.27 28.51 -7.61
CA GLN A 385 -6.46 29.04 -6.96
C GLN A 385 -6.36 28.81 -5.44
N LEU A 386 -6.62 29.86 -4.68
CA LEU A 386 -6.59 29.84 -3.22
C LEU A 386 -8.01 29.66 -2.67
N TYR A 387 -8.16 28.78 -1.69
CA TYR A 387 -9.42 28.48 -1.01
C TYR A 387 -9.28 28.60 0.51
N ASP A 388 -10.28 29.17 1.17
CA ASP A 388 -10.44 29.10 2.64
C ASP A 388 -11.07 27.74 3.01
N MET A 389 -10.27 26.84 3.52
CA MET A 389 -10.70 25.47 3.85
C MET A 389 -11.48 25.34 5.15
N VAL A 390 -11.68 26.43 5.86
CA VAL A 390 -12.56 26.49 7.04
C VAL A 390 -13.98 26.89 6.61
N ALA A 391 -14.09 27.92 5.78
CA ALA A 391 -15.36 28.42 5.27
C ALA A 391 -15.87 27.60 4.06
N ASP A 392 -14.97 27.11 3.21
CA ASP A 392 -15.27 26.40 1.97
C ASP A 392 -14.43 25.11 1.82
N PRO A 393 -14.69 24.06 2.62
CA PRO A 393 -14.00 22.78 2.49
C PRO A 393 -14.24 22.09 1.15
N GLY A 394 -15.28 22.50 0.40
CA GLY A 394 -15.63 22.01 -0.93
C GLY A 394 -14.78 22.60 -2.06
N GLN A 395 -13.97 23.60 -1.80
CA GLN A 395 -13.18 24.32 -2.82
C GLN A 395 -14.06 24.84 -3.97
N THR A 396 -15.17 25.50 -3.64
CA THR A 396 -16.15 26.00 -4.61
C THR A 396 -15.89 27.44 -5.03
N GLN A 397 -15.27 28.24 -4.13
CA GLN A 397 -15.04 29.67 -4.32
C GLN A 397 -13.58 30.06 -4.08
N ALA A 398 -12.87 30.37 -5.15
CA ALA A 398 -11.50 30.90 -5.04
C ALA A 398 -11.49 32.33 -4.45
N ILE A 399 -10.53 32.61 -3.58
CA ILE A 399 -10.37 33.89 -2.86
C ILE A 399 -9.07 34.62 -3.22
N ASN A 400 -8.53 34.40 -4.44
CA ASN A 400 -7.26 34.98 -4.87
C ASN A 400 -7.22 36.52 -4.72
N ASP A 401 -8.29 37.20 -5.12
CA ASP A 401 -8.37 38.67 -5.08
C ASP A 401 -8.49 39.22 -3.64
N GLN A 402 -8.94 38.37 -2.69
CA GLN A 402 -9.08 38.75 -1.28
C GLN A 402 -7.77 38.56 -0.49
N ALA A 403 -6.87 37.68 -0.96
CA ALA A 403 -5.64 37.34 -0.26
C ALA A 403 -4.42 37.21 -1.20
N PRO A 404 -4.11 38.24 -2.03
CA PRO A 404 -3.06 38.15 -3.05
C PRO A 404 -1.66 37.91 -2.46
N ALA A 405 -1.39 38.43 -1.27
CA ALA A 405 -0.11 38.22 -0.58
C ALA A 405 0.07 36.75 -0.19
N LEU A 406 -0.98 36.08 0.30
CA LEU A 406 -0.93 34.65 0.64
C LEU A 406 -0.81 33.77 -0.61
N VAL A 407 -1.46 34.15 -1.72
CA VAL A 407 -1.28 33.46 -3.02
C VAL A 407 0.19 33.50 -3.44
N ALA A 408 0.83 34.69 -3.37
CA ALA A 408 2.25 34.85 -3.74
C ALA A 408 3.16 34.03 -2.83
N GLU A 409 2.92 34.05 -1.51
CA GLU A 409 3.67 33.29 -0.51
C GLU A 409 3.59 31.78 -0.77
N LEU A 410 2.37 31.24 -0.92
CA LEU A 410 2.17 29.80 -1.15
C LEU A 410 2.68 29.34 -2.52
N THR A 411 2.58 30.20 -3.54
CA THR A 411 3.17 29.93 -4.85
C THR A 411 4.69 29.80 -4.75
N GLN A 412 5.34 30.70 -4.00
CA GLN A 412 6.78 30.61 -3.76
C GLN A 412 7.14 29.35 -2.95
N ALA A 413 6.32 28.98 -1.97
CA ALA A 413 6.51 27.75 -1.20
C ALA A 413 6.40 26.50 -2.07
N VAL A 414 5.42 26.44 -2.98
CA VAL A 414 5.31 25.34 -3.98
C VAL A 414 6.54 25.26 -4.87
N LYS A 415 7.06 26.43 -5.34
CA LYS A 415 8.27 26.47 -6.18
C LYS A 415 9.49 25.95 -5.42
N ALA A 416 9.68 26.39 -4.17
CA ALA A 416 10.77 25.93 -3.31
C ALA A 416 10.70 24.43 -3.05
N TRP A 417 9.51 23.91 -2.68
CA TRP A 417 9.28 22.50 -2.45
C TRP A 417 9.52 21.65 -3.71
N ARG A 418 9.08 22.14 -4.89
CA ARG A 418 9.37 21.45 -6.17
C ARG A 418 10.87 21.31 -6.40
N SER A 419 11.64 22.37 -6.18
CA SER A 419 13.09 22.35 -6.34
C SER A 419 13.76 21.38 -5.38
N ASP A 420 13.34 21.36 -4.10
CA ASP A 420 13.90 20.52 -3.05
C ASP A 420 13.50 19.04 -3.19
N VAL A 421 12.22 18.74 -3.40
CA VAL A 421 11.68 17.36 -3.36
C VAL A 421 11.70 16.69 -4.72
N LEU A 422 11.38 17.43 -5.81
CA LEU A 422 11.34 16.89 -7.16
C LEU A 422 12.68 17.05 -7.90
N GLY A 423 13.52 18.01 -7.49
CA GLY A 423 14.82 18.31 -8.10
C GLY A 423 14.68 18.74 -9.56
N ASP A 424 15.73 18.51 -10.38
CA ASP A 424 15.74 18.84 -11.82
C ASP A 424 14.65 18.15 -12.63
N ARG A 425 14.00 17.15 -12.06
CA ARG A 425 12.81 16.48 -12.63
C ARG A 425 11.63 17.44 -12.80
N SER A 426 11.64 18.59 -12.10
CA SER A 426 10.62 19.64 -12.25
C SER A 426 10.60 20.27 -13.66
N GLN A 427 11.69 20.19 -14.41
CA GLN A 427 11.83 20.71 -15.77
C GLN A 427 11.58 19.67 -16.87
N GLY A 428 11.66 18.38 -16.53
CA GLY A 428 11.21 17.33 -17.43
C GLY A 428 9.70 17.46 -17.57
N LYS A 429 9.22 17.88 -18.76
CA LYS A 429 7.84 17.61 -19.15
C LYS A 429 7.62 16.13 -18.80
N HIS A 430 6.92 15.82 -17.69
CA HIS A 430 6.28 14.54 -17.59
C HIS A 430 5.58 14.38 -18.92
N GLN A 431 6.02 13.44 -19.74
CA GLN A 431 5.34 13.08 -20.96
C GLN A 431 3.98 12.46 -20.56
N SER A 432 3.10 13.31 -20.03
CA SER A 432 1.66 13.08 -20.04
C SER A 432 1.08 13.29 -21.44
N GLY A 433 1.93 13.53 -22.43
CA GLY A 433 1.63 13.29 -23.82
C GLY A 433 1.58 11.80 -24.06
N LYS A 434 0.54 11.12 -23.55
CA LYS A 434 0.14 9.82 -24.06
C LYS A 434 -0.11 10.01 -25.56
N LYS A 435 0.86 9.63 -26.39
CA LYS A 435 0.50 9.13 -27.72
C LYS A 435 -0.47 7.99 -27.46
N LYS A 436 -1.72 8.14 -27.93
CA LYS A 436 -2.73 7.09 -27.88
C LYS A 436 -2.07 5.80 -28.38
N GLY A 437 -1.83 4.81 -27.47
CA GLY A 437 -1.20 3.52 -27.79
C GLY A 437 0.11 3.19 -27.08
N GLN A 438 0.80 4.10 -26.38
CA GLN A 438 1.95 3.73 -25.55
C GLN A 438 1.48 3.48 -24.11
N GLY A 439 1.58 2.22 -23.69
CA GLY A 439 1.41 1.81 -22.29
C GLY A 439 2.38 2.54 -21.35
N ASN A 440 2.15 2.47 -20.04
CA ASN A 440 3.05 3.05 -19.04
C ASN A 440 4.49 2.52 -19.27
N ALA A 441 5.45 3.42 -19.40
CA ALA A 441 6.86 3.06 -19.57
C ALA A 441 7.33 2.21 -18.38
N VAL A 442 8.05 1.13 -18.67
CA VAL A 442 8.66 0.27 -17.65
C VAL A 442 9.82 1.02 -16.99
N ASP A 443 9.97 0.85 -15.67
CA ASP A 443 11.08 1.42 -14.91
C ASP A 443 12.41 0.89 -15.44
N GLN A 444 13.36 1.79 -15.68
CA GLN A 444 14.67 1.45 -16.21
C GLN A 444 15.66 0.97 -15.13
N ARG A 445 15.27 1.02 -13.84
CA ARG A 445 16.05 0.34 -12.79
C ARG A 445 15.95 -1.16 -13.00
N PRO A 446 17.06 -1.90 -13.11
CA PRO A 446 17.02 -3.33 -13.33
C PRO A 446 16.28 -4.05 -12.19
N ILE A 447 15.73 -5.21 -12.49
CA ILE A 447 15.12 -6.11 -11.50
C ILE A 447 16.26 -6.94 -10.89
N PRO A 448 16.47 -6.86 -9.57
CA PRO A 448 17.51 -7.64 -8.91
C PRO A 448 17.12 -9.12 -8.85
N VAL A 449 18.08 -10.00 -9.08
CA VAL A 449 17.89 -11.46 -9.14
C VAL A 449 19.05 -12.17 -8.43
N GLY A 450 18.77 -13.29 -7.75
CA GLY A 450 19.81 -14.19 -7.26
C GLY A 450 20.31 -13.85 -5.87
N TYR A 451 19.40 -13.72 -4.92
CA TYR A 451 19.72 -13.58 -3.50
C TYR A 451 19.53 -14.93 -2.81
N PRO A 452 20.57 -15.54 -2.21
CA PRO A 452 20.45 -16.83 -1.53
C PRO A 452 19.44 -16.85 -0.39
N GLU A 453 19.30 -15.75 0.34
CA GLU A 453 18.33 -15.57 1.41
C GLU A 453 16.88 -15.47 0.92
N PHE A 454 16.69 -15.14 -0.37
CA PHE A 454 15.39 -15.08 -1.03
C PHE A 454 15.52 -15.55 -2.49
N PRO A 455 15.64 -16.88 -2.71
CA PRO A 455 16.09 -17.43 -3.99
C PRO A 455 15.08 -17.30 -5.14
N ILE A 456 13.81 -17.01 -4.84
CA ILE A 456 12.73 -16.91 -5.82
C ILE A 456 12.59 -15.46 -6.30
N THR A 457 12.71 -15.24 -7.61
CA THR A 457 12.44 -13.95 -8.24
C THR A 457 11.31 -14.09 -9.26
N MET A 458 10.20 -13.41 -9.02
CA MET A 458 9.05 -13.36 -9.93
C MET A 458 9.18 -12.18 -10.88
N LEU A 459 9.01 -12.43 -12.18
CA LEU A 459 9.07 -11.46 -13.27
C LEU A 459 7.69 -11.37 -13.93
N PRO A 460 6.74 -10.62 -13.36
CA PRO A 460 5.39 -10.54 -13.94
C PRO A 460 5.38 -9.74 -15.24
N ALA A 461 4.39 -10.00 -16.10
CA ALA A 461 4.20 -9.30 -17.37
C ALA A 461 4.12 -7.77 -17.22
N ARG A 462 3.59 -7.28 -16.09
CA ARG A 462 3.52 -5.83 -15.82
C ARG A 462 4.90 -5.16 -15.79
N ASP A 463 5.94 -5.87 -15.32
CA ASP A 463 7.31 -5.35 -15.16
C ASP A 463 8.18 -5.60 -16.41
N GLY A 464 7.68 -6.36 -17.39
CA GLY A 464 8.32 -6.61 -18.67
C GLY A 464 7.88 -5.63 -19.76
N GLU A 465 8.74 -5.42 -20.74
CA GLU A 465 8.47 -4.62 -21.94
C GLU A 465 8.05 -5.55 -23.10
N PRO A 466 6.79 -5.44 -23.61
CA PRO A 466 6.38 -6.18 -24.81
C PRO A 466 6.93 -5.48 -26.06
N ARG A 467 7.43 -6.24 -27.02
CA ARG A 467 7.93 -5.77 -28.31
C ARG A 467 7.31 -6.57 -29.45
N GLY A 468 7.14 -5.94 -30.61
CA GLY A 468 6.45 -6.53 -31.76
C GLY A 468 4.93 -6.46 -31.62
N GLN A 469 4.24 -7.57 -31.84
CA GLN A 469 2.79 -7.70 -31.72
C GLN A 469 2.31 -8.08 -30.32
N VAL A 470 3.22 -8.52 -29.45
CA VAL A 470 2.90 -8.79 -28.03
C VAL A 470 2.40 -7.52 -27.35
N LYS A 471 1.35 -7.67 -26.58
CA LYS A 471 0.76 -6.57 -25.79
C LYS A 471 0.30 -7.07 -24.43
N ARG A 472 0.05 -6.15 -23.51
CA ARG A 472 -0.64 -6.48 -22.25
C ARG A 472 -2.13 -6.68 -22.50
N SER A 473 -2.73 -7.60 -21.76
CA SER A 473 -4.16 -7.92 -21.84
C SER A 473 -5.08 -6.74 -21.50
N SER A 474 -4.55 -5.70 -20.82
CA SER A 474 -5.28 -4.47 -20.49
C SER A 474 -4.36 -3.27 -20.36
N SER A 475 -4.94 -2.06 -20.29
CA SER A 475 -4.22 -0.80 -20.13
C SER A 475 -3.73 -0.56 -18.70
N ALA A 476 -4.37 -1.16 -17.68
CA ALA A 476 -3.91 -1.16 -16.30
C ALA A 476 -2.94 -2.35 -16.09
N PRO A 477 -1.62 -2.12 -15.98
CA PRO A 477 -0.66 -3.22 -16.11
C PRO A 477 -0.56 -4.12 -14.87
N ASN A 478 -1.03 -3.69 -13.70
CA ASN A 478 -0.76 -4.38 -12.44
C ASN A 478 -1.17 -5.86 -12.39
N CYS A 479 -2.29 -6.23 -13.01
CA CYS A 479 -2.75 -7.62 -13.12
C CYS A 479 -2.79 -8.12 -14.57
N SER A 480 -2.17 -7.39 -15.51
CA SER A 480 -2.11 -7.80 -16.91
C SER A 480 -1.18 -9.00 -17.10
N TYR A 481 -1.43 -9.71 -18.17
CA TYR A 481 -0.56 -10.76 -18.73
C TYR A 481 -0.28 -10.41 -20.19
N PHE A 482 0.78 -10.99 -20.76
CA PHE A 482 1.11 -10.81 -22.16
C PHE A 482 0.22 -11.69 -23.02
N VAL A 483 -0.27 -11.13 -24.13
CA VAL A 483 -1.13 -11.77 -25.12
C VAL A 483 -0.66 -11.42 -26.53
N ASN A 484 -1.22 -12.09 -27.53
CA ASN A 484 -0.96 -11.82 -28.95
C ASN A 484 0.51 -12.08 -29.37
N TRP A 485 1.08 -13.14 -28.84
CA TRP A 485 2.41 -13.62 -29.26
C TRP A 485 2.28 -14.51 -30.48
N THR A 486 2.43 -13.95 -31.68
CA THR A 486 2.10 -14.59 -32.96
C THR A 486 3.27 -14.66 -33.94
N ASN A 487 4.36 -13.94 -33.70
CA ASN A 487 5.51 -13.89 -34.61
C ASN A 487 6.82 -14.24 -33.90
N LYS A 488 7.76 -14.79 -34.66
CA LYS A 488 9.11 -15.06 -34.17
C LYS A 488 9.91 -13.80 -33.81
N ASP A 489 9.51 -12.64 -34.36
CA ASP A 489 10.12 -11.34 -34.03
C ASP A 489 9.55 -10.69 -32.77
N ASP A 490 8.49 -11.25 -32.22
CA ASP A 490 7.89 -10.79 -30.96
C ASP A 490 8.82 -11.09 -29.78
N ARG A 491 8.90 -10.16 -28.83
CA ARG A 491 9.78 -10.25 -27.65
C ARG A 491 9.06 -9.80 -26.39
N MET A 492 9.40 -10.45 -25.28
CA MET A 492 9.12 -9.96 -23.92
C MET A 492 10.46 -9.74 -23.23
N VAL A 493 10.70 -8.56 -22.70
CA VAL A 493 12.02 -8.16 -22.19
C VAL A 493 11.91 -7.64 -20.76
N TRP A 494 12.73 -8.18 -19.86
CA TRP A 494 12.92 -7.67 -18.50
C TRP A 494 14.39 -7.25 -18.35
N LEU A 495 14.62 -6.05 -17.82
CA LEU A 495 15.98 -5.61 -17.51
C LEU A 495 16.37 -6.18 -16.13
N LEU A 496 17.40 -7.02 -16.09
CA LEU A 496 17.85 -7.71 -14.87
C LEU A 496 19.20 -7.22 -14.39
N GLU A 497 19.40 -7.33 -13.07
CA GLU A 497 20.68 -7.29 -12.38
C GLU A 497 20.85 -8.61 -11.63
N VAL A 498 21.64 -9.53 -12.20
CA VAL A 498 21.92 -10.83 -11.57
C VAL A 498 23.07 -10.67 -10.58
N HIS A 499 22.77 -10.79 -9.27
CA HIS A 499 23.77 -10.68 -8.20
C HIS A 499 24.61 -11.95 -8.03
N THR A 500 23.97 -13.12 -8.04
CA THR A 500 24.65 -14.41 -7.86
C THR A 500 24.68 -15.18 -9.17
N ALA A 501 25.88 -15.38 -9.71
CA ALA A 501 26.03 -16.32 -10.83
C ALA A 501 25.73 -17.75 -10.36
N GLY A 502 24.93 -18.50 -11.13
CA GLY A 502 24.55 -19.86 -10.71
C GLY A 502 23.54 -20.51 -11.63
N ARG A 503 23.05 -21.67 -11.19
CA ARG A 503 21.95 -22.38 -11.87
C ARG A 503 20.62 -21.85 -11.35
N TYR A 504 19.71 -21.58 -12.28
CA TYR A 504 18.37 -21.13 -11.98
C TYR A 504 17.34 -22.05 -12.62
N GLU A 505 16.42 -22.57 -11.82
CA GLU A 505 15.21 -23.17 -12.35
C GLU A 505 14.33 -22.07 -12.94
N VAL A 506 13.80 -22.30 -14.13
CA VAL A 506 12.91 -21.36 -14.83
C VAL A 506 11.55 -21.97 -14.98
N THR A 507 10.52 -21.26 -14.54
CA THR A 507 9.12 -21.61 -14.78
C THR A 507 8.37 -20.44 -15.41
N VAL A 508 7.28 -20.74 -16.13
CA VAL A 508 6.37 -19.75 -16.70
C VAL A 508 4.93 -20.09 -16.32
N ASP A 509 4.19 -19.09 -15.84
CA ASP A 509 2.73 -19.21 -15.71
C ASP A 509 2.09 -18.80 -17.04
N TYR A 510 1.40 -19.73 -17.68
CA TYR A 510 0.94 -19.61 -19.04
C TYR A 510 -0.47 -20.15 -19.29
N THR A 511 -1.04 -19.75 -20.43
CA THR A 511 -2.15 -20.44 -21.09
C THR A 511 -1.82 -20.58 -22.57
N CYS A 512 -2.17 -21.72 -23.18
CA CYS A 512 -1.90 -22.03 -24.58
C CYS A 512 -3.04 -22.87 -25.16
N LYS A 513 -3.60 -22.46 -26.29
CA LYS A 513 -4.62 -23.25 -26.98
C LYS A 513 -4.08 -24.59 -27.43
N LEU A 514 -4.89 -25.64 -27.36
CA LEU A 514 -4.46 -26.98 -27.77
C LEU A 514 -3.86 -27.03 -29.19
N PRO A 515 -4.44 -26.38 -30.23
CA PRO A 515 -3.85 -26.37 -31.58
C PRO A 515 -2.55 -25.57 -31.71
N ASP A 516 -2.23 -24.71 -30.72
CA ASP A 516 -1.05 -23.87 -30.73
C ASP A 516 0.11 -24.47 -29.89
N ALA A 517 -0.13 -25.62 -29.23
CA ALA A 517 0.91 -26.31 -28.45
C ALA A 517 2.07 -26.81 -29.34
N GLY A 518 3.27 -26.90 -28.75
CA GLY A 518 4.47 -27.38 -29.43
C GLY A 518 5.43 -26.29 -29.92
N SER A 519 5.12 -24.99 -29.66
CA SER A 519 6.07 -23.91 -29.99
C SER A 519 7.38 -24.08 -29.27
N LEU A 520 8.51 -23.91 -30.00
CA LEU A 520 9.84 -23.85 -29.41
C LEU A 520 10.15 -22.41 -29.00
N ILE A 521 10.38 -22.22 -27.72
CA ILE A 521 10.67 -20.91 -27.12
C ILE A 521 12.09 -20.83 -26.59
N GLU A 522 12.65 -19.65 -26.53
CA GLU A 522 14.00 -19.39 -26.00
C GLU A 522 13.97 -18.24 -24.99
N LEU A 523 14.63 -18.48 -23.86
CA LEU A 523 14.98 -17.46 -22.87
C LEU A 523 16.48 -17.19 -22.98
N SER A 524 16.90 -15.93 -23.14
CA SER A 524 18.30 -15.55 -23.24
C SER A 524 18.66 -14.39 -22.31
N PHE A 525 19.86 -14.47 -21.71
CA PHE A 525 20.45 -13.42 -20.86
C PHE A 525 21.97 -13.40 -21.07
N LEU A 526 22.51 -12.32 -21.59
CA LEU A 526 23.91 -12.22 -22.02
C LEU A 526 24.24 -13.39 -22.97
N ASP A 527 25.18 -14.26 -22.59
CA ASP A 527 25.59 -15.47 -23.35
C ASP A 527 24.83 -16.74 -22.95
N ALA A 528 23.98 -16.66 -21.90
CA ALA A 528 23.19 -17.81 -21.46
C ALA A 528 21.90 -17.95 -22.26
N GLN A 529 21.55 -19.20 -22.60
CA GLN A 529 20.34 -19.56 -23.36
C GLN A 529 19.67 -20.79 -22.76
N LEU A 530 18.34 -20.82 -22.82
CA LEU A 530 17.50 -21.97 -22.47
C LEU A 530 16.38 -22.09 -23.49
N GLN A 531 16.27 -23.26 -24.12
CA GLN A 531 15.16 -23.56 -25.02
C GLN A 531 14.23 -24.59 -24.40
N ALA A 532 12.93 -24.44 -24.66
CA ALA A 532 11.90 -25.35 -24.18
C ALA A 532 10.71 -25.39 -25.14
N LYS A 533 9.91 -26.45 -25.07
CA LYS A 533 8.63 -26.56 -25.78
C LYS A 533 7.47 -26.16 -24.89
N VAL A 534 6.48 -25.50 -25.49
CA VAL A 534 5.23 -25.15 -24.83
C VAL A 534 4.26 -26.33 -24.92
N GLU A 535 4.30 -27.21 -23.94
CA GLU A 535 3.46 -28.42 -23.83
C GLU A 535 3.16 -28.71 -22.36
N PRO A 536 1.94 -29.15 -22.02
CA PRO A 536 0.77 -29.32 -22.87
C PRO A 536 0.04 -28.00 -23.14
N GLY A 537 -0.94 -28.02 -24.05
CA GLY A 537 -1.89 -26.93 -24.20
C GLY A 537 -2.79 -26.82 -22.96
N TRP A 538 -3.11 -25.59 -22.56
CA TRP A 538 -4.01 -25.27 -21.46
C TRP A 538 -4.72 -23.95 -21.75
N ASP A 539 -6.02 -23.98 -22.05
CA ASP A 539 -6.81 -22.80 -22.44
C ASP A 539 -8.12 -22.74 -21.65
N PRO A 540 -8.07 -22.37 -20.36
CA PRO A 540 -9.27 -22.23 -19.54
C PRO A 540 -10.06 -20.99 -19.93
N PRO A 541 -11.39 -20.94 -19.64
CA PRO A 541 -12.17 -19.75 -19.81
C PRO A 541 -11.70 -18.62 -18.89
N LEU A 542 -12.10 -17.38 -19.22
CA LEU A 542 -11.91 -16.25 -18.34
C LEU A 542 -12.79 -16.38 -17.08
N ASN A 543 -12.26 -15.93 -15.93
CA ASN A 543 -12.97 -15.88 -14.66
C ASN A 543 -13.94 -14.68 -14.66
N THR A 544 -15.15 -14.87 -15.19
CA THR A 544 -16.14 -13.78 -15.33
C THR A 544 -17.18 -13.73 -14.23
N ASN A 545 -17.19 -14.71 -13.31
CA ASN A 545 -18.21 -14.91 -12.27
C ASN A 545 -17.79 -14.42 -10.87
N GLN A 546 -16.61 -13.84 -10.73
CA GLN A 546 -16.09 -13.36 -9.43
C GLN A 546 -16.47 -11.91 -9.13
N ASP A 547 -16.74 -11.12 -10.15
CA ASP A 547 -17.05 -9.69 -9.98
C ASP A 547 -18.53 -9.47 -9.64
N THR A 548 -18.80 -8.61 -8.68
CA THR A 548 -20.17 -8.18 -8.33
C THR A 548 -20.76 -7.26 -9.40
N LEU A 549 -19.90 -6.43 -10.00
CA LEU A 549 -20.25 -5.52 -11.11
C LEU A 549 -19.31 -5.77 -12.29
N PRO A 550 -19.67 -5.32 -13.49
CA PRO A 550 -18.78 -5.39 -14.64
C PRO A 550 -17.40 -4.80 -14.31
N ARG A 551 -16.36 -5.51 -14.69
CA ARG A 551 -14.98 -5.07 -14.49
C ARG A 551 -14.71 -3.81 -15.33
N PRO A 552 -13.97 -2.82 -14.81
CA PRO A 552 -13.56 -1.66 -15.61
C PRO A 552 -12.78 -2.08 -16.87
N ASP A 553 -13.06 -1.46 -18.00
CA ASP A 553 -12.43 -1.77 -19.31
C ASP A 553 -10.89 -1.71 -19.29
N GLY A 554 -10.32 -0.93 -18.37
CA GLY A 554 -8.87 -0.83 -18.18
C GLY A 554 -8.23 -2.01 -17.47
N GLU A 555 -8.99 -2.94 -16.89
CA GLU A 555 -8.52 -4.04 -16.07
C GLU A 555 -8.66 -5.39 -16.78
N SER A 556 -7.67 -6.27 -16.65
CA SER A 556 -7.72 -7.60 -17.25
C SER A 556 -8.76 -8.50 -16.58
N GLN A 557 -9.56 -9.19 -17.37
CA GLN A 557 -10.21 -10.42 -16.91
C GLN A 557 -9.12 -11.48 -16.69
N MET A 558 -9.19 -12.15 -15.55
CA MET A 558 -8.23 -13.18 -15.19
C MET A 558 -8.69 -14.56 -15.68
N LYS A 559 -7.76 -15.49 -15.74
CA LYS A 559 -7.99 -16.90 -16.04
C LYS A 559 -7.04 -17.78 -15.23
N ASP A 560 -7.24 -19.07 -15.27
CA ASP A 560 -6.44 -20.02 -14.51
C ASP A 560 -5.15 -20.35 -15.27
N PHE A 561 -4.01 -19.83 -14.80
CA PHE A 561 -2.70 -20.07 -15.41
C PHE A 561 -2.08 -21.34 -14.83
N HIS A 562 -1.56 -22.21 -15.72
CA HIS A 562 -0.72 -23.33 -15.32
C HIS A 562 0.75 -22.92 -15.27
N THR A 563 1.51 -23.58 -14.41
CA THR A 563 2.95 -23.40 -14.33
C THR A 563 3.66 -24.48 -15.17
N LEU A 564 4.41 -24.06 -16.19
CA LEU A 564 5.28 -24.91 -16.99
C LEU A 564 6.73 -24.75 -16.54
N LYS A 565 7.40 -25.85 -16.23
CA LYS A 565 8.85 -25.87 -16.02
C LYS A 565 9.56 -25.85 -17.37
N LEU A 566 10.33 -24.79 -17.63
CA LEU A 566 11.10 -24.64 -18.86
C LEU A 566 12.44 -25.38 -18.80
N GLY A 567 13.03 -25.52 -17.63
CA GLY A 567 14.32 -26.14 -17.39
C GLY A 567 15.22 -25.35 -16.46
N GLU A 568 16.54 -25.54 -16.62
CA GLU A 568 17.56 -24.82 -15.86
C GLU A 568 18.43 -23.97 -16.79
N ILE A 569 18.73 -22.74 -16.36
CA ILE A 569 19.66 -21.85 -17.07
C ILE A 569 20.81 -21.49 -16.13
N LYS A 570 22.03 -21.43 -16.65
CA LYS A 570 23.20 -20.94 -15.91
C LYS A 570 23.37 -19.45 -16.19
N LEU A 571 22.91 -18.59 -15.27
CA LEU A 571 23.02 -17.15 -15.41
C LEU A 571 24.39 -16.66 -14.89
N PRO A 572 25.12 -15.84 -15.67
CA PRO A 572 26.27 -15.10 -15.18
C PRO A 572 25.79 -13.91 -14.32
N ALA A 573 26.63 -13.44 -13.38
CA ALA A 573 26.39 -12.18 -12.70
C ALA A 573 26.54 -11.01 -13.68
N GLY A 574 25.71 -9.96 -13.50
CA GLY A 574 25.78 -8.77 -14.35
C GLY A 574 24.42 -8.19 -14.72
N ASN A 575 24.46 -7.11 -15.47
CA ASN A 575 23.28 -6.37 -15.91
C ASN A 575 22.99 -6.63 -17.38
N GLY A 576 21.73 -6.83 -17.72
CA GLY A 576 21.33 -7.03 -19.12
C GLY A 576 19.85 -7.31 -19.30
N PRO A 577 19.38 -7.34 -20.54
CA PRO A 577 18.03 -7.77 -20.85
C PRO A 577 17.91 -9.31 -20.76
N LEU A 578 16.92 -9.77 -20.01
CA LEU A 578 16.38 -11.12 -20.17
C LEU A 578 15.35 -11.06 -21.29
N THR A 579 15.58 -11.77 -22.37
CA THR A 579 14.69 -11.80 -23.55
C THR A 579 13.99 -13.14 -23.66
N PHE A 580 12.68 -13.10 -23.85
CA PHE A 580 11.84 -14.27 -24.06
C PHE A 580 11.22 -14.19 -25.46
N GLN A 581 11.52 -15.17 -26.33
CA GLN A 581 11.16 -15.18 -27.74
C GLN A 581 10.74 -16.58 -28.21
N ALA A 582 10.08 -16.66 -29.36
CA ALA A 582 9.77 -17.93 -30.03
C ALA A 582 10.76 -18.21 -31.17
N ILE A 583 11.23 -19.43 -31.25
CA ILE A 583 12.09 -19.95 -32.35
C ILE A 583 11.23 -20.61 -33.40
N GLU A 584 10.23 -21.39 -32.97
CA GLU A 584 9.27 -22.07 -33.86
C GLU A 584 7.86 -21.88 -33.34
N ILE A 585 6.91 -21.64 -34.24
CA ILE A 585 5.50 -21.48 -33.97
C ILE A 585 4.71 -22.38 -34.90
N PRO A 586 4.34 -23.60 -34.47
CA PRO A 586 3.61 -24.55 -35.33
C PRO A 586 2.13 -24.17 -35.51
N GLY A 587 1.53 -23.43 -34.55
CA GLY A 587 0.16 -22.96 -34.56
C GLY A 587 0.01 -21.50 -35.00
N GLN A 588 -1.06 -20.85 -34.55
CA GLN A 588 -1.35 -19.44 -34.85
C GLN A 588 -0.74 -18.49 -33.80
N SER A 589 -0.49 -18.98 -32.60
CA SER A 589 0.09 -18.23 -31.49
C SER A 589 1.00 -19.12 -30.63
N VAL A 590 1.76 -18.51 -29.74
CA VAL A 590 2.64 -19.25 -28.82
C VAL A 590 1.89 -19.57 -27.53
N MET A 591 1.64 -18.55 -26.71
CA MET A 591 0.96 -18.65 -25.43
C MET A 591 0.67 -17.25 -24.85
N ASP A 592 -0.21 -17.17 -23.85
CA ASP A 592 -0.29 -15.99 -22.98
C ASP A 592 0.62 -16.21 -21.77
N VAL A 593 1.29 -15.14 -21.31
CA VAL A 593 2.28 -15.21 -20.24
C VAL A 593 1.89 -14.30 -19.09
N ARG A 594 1.64 -14.87 -17.90
CA ARG A 594 1.38 -14.09 -16.68
C ARG A 594 2.67 -13.63 -16.02
N ARG A 595 3.65 -14.55 -15.88
CA ARG A 595 4.98 -14.27 -15.31
C ARG A 595 5.97 -15.37 -15.63
N LEU A 596 7.25 -14.99 -15.62
CA LEU A 596 8.36 -15.92 -15.44
C LEU A 596 8.74 -15.96 -13.96
N THR A 597 9.28 -17.08 -13.50
CA THR A 597 9.89 -17.21 -12.17
C THR A 597 11.27 -17.81 -12.31
N LEU A 598 12.27 -17.17 -11.72
CA LEU A 598 13.64 -17.64 -11.64
C LEU A 598 13.90 -18.06 -10.19
N THR A 599 14.32 -19.32 -9.96
CA THR A 599 14.67 -19.83 -8.64
C THR A 599 16.14 -20.19 -8.62
N LEU A 600 16.96 -19.46 -7.85
CA LEU A 600 18.36 -19.80 -7.64
C LEU A 600 18.46 -21.17 -6.96
N LEU A 601 19.21 -22.08 -7.58
CA LEU A 601 19.45 -23.43 -7.07
C LEU A 601 20.73 -23.44 -6.21
N PRO A 602 20.81 -24.35 -5.21
CA PRO A 602 22.00 -24.52 -4.36
C PRO A 602 23.29 -24.81 -5.15
#